data_aef3664190489da0fbe5bc67407197fa
#
_entry.id   aef3664190489da0fbe5bc67407197fa
#
_cell.length_a   1.000
_cell.length_b   1.000
_cell.length_c   1.000
_cell.angle_alpha   90.00
_cell.angle_beta   90.00
_cell.angle_gamma   90.00
#
_symmetry.space_group_name_H-M   'P 1'
#
loop_
_entity.id
_entity.type
_entity.pdbx_description
1 polymer ?
#
loop_
_entity_poly.entity_id
_entity_poly.type
_entity_poly.pdbx_seq_one_letter_code
_entity_poly.pdbx_strand_id
1 'polypeptide(L)'
;YSKESFNSKHSLFKYLQLFVISNGTDSRYFANTTQRNKNSFDFTMNWAKADNSLIKDLKDFTATFFQKHTLLNVLLHYSVFDVSNTLLVMRPYQIAATERILWKIKSAWQAKNWSKPESGGYIWHTTGSGKTLTSFKAARLATELDFIDKVFFVVDRKDLDYQTMKEYQRFSPDSVNGSDSTAGLKRNLDKDDNKIIVTTIQKLNNLMKSEGDLPIYNKQVVFIFDECHRSQFGEAQKNLKKKFKKFYQFGFTGTPIFPQNALGAETTASVFGRELHSYVITDAIRDEKVLKFKVDYNDVRPQFNAIESEQDEKKLSAAENKQALLHPDRIREITQYILNNFRQKTHRPQAGAKGFNAMFAVSSVDAAKLYYESFKALQKNSDKPLKVVTIFSFAANEEQDAVGDILDESFEISAMDSSAKEFLSAAIADYNAFFKTNFSVDSNGFQNYYRDLSKRVKSQDIERSHKKRWKNKPI
;
A
#
# COMPACT_ATOMS: atom_id res chain seq x y z
N TYR A 1 23.52 -3.51 27.70
CA TYR A 1 22.44 -4.37 28.22
C TYR A 1 21.94 -5.40 27.19
N SER A 2 21.63 -5.03 25.94
CA SER A 2 21.01 -5.95 24.97
C SER A 2 21.90 -7.14 24.57
N LYS A 3 23.22 -6.99 24.55
CA LYS A 3 24.16 -8.07 24.14
C LYS A 3 24.42 -9.08 25.25
N GLU A 4 24.46 -8.65 26.48
CA GLU A 4 24.89 -9.49 27.60
C GLU A 4 23.71 -9.98 28.46
N SER A 5 22.75 -9.11 28.77
CA SER A 5 21.69 -9.43 29.71
C SER A 5 20.45 -10.09 29.08
N PHE A 6 19.99 -9.59 27.90
CA PHE A 6 18.73 -10.05 27.32
C PHE A 6 18.88 -11.33 26.49
N ASN A 7 20.06 -11.56 25.90
CA ASN A 7 20.30 -12.68 24.98
C ASN A 7 21.23 -13.77 25.54
N SER A 8 21.63 -13.71 26.81
CA SER A 8 22.45 -14.74 27.39
C SER A 8 21.70 -16.07 27.48
N LYS A 9 22.42 -17.19 27.34
CA LYS A 9 21.83 -18.54 27.29
C LYS A 9 20.94 -18.88 28.50
N HIS A 10 21.27 -18.33 29.65
CA HIS A 10 20.60 -18.61 30.94
C HIS A 10 19.77 -17.43 31.48
N SER A 11 19.54 -16.39 30.66
CA SER A 11 18.78 -15.22 31.11
C SER A 11 17.28 -15.50 31.21
N LEU A 12 16.65 -15.14 32.31
CA LEU A 12 15.21 -15.14 32.48
C LEU A 12 14.49 -14.11 31.58
N PHE A 13 15.20 -13.11 31.10
CA PHE A 13 14.64 -12.11 30.19
C PHE A 13 14.11 -12.68 28.88
N LYS A 14 14.51 -13.90 28.49
CA LYS A 14 13.97 -14.59 27.31
C LYS A 14 12.47 -14.89 27.42
N TYR A 15 11.96 -15.00 28.64
CA TYR A 15 10.57 -15.33 28.90
C TYR A 15 9.67 -14.10 29.02
N LEU A 16 10.27 -12.90 29.03
CA LEU A 16 9.49 -11.66 29.02
C LEU A 16 8.99 -11.35 27.60
N GLN A 17 7.75 -10.93 27.48
CA GLN A 17 7.14 -10.56 26.20
C GLN A 17 7.44 -9.12 25.82
N LEU A 18 7.43 -8.21 26.78
CA LEU A 18 7.62 -6.77 26.58
C LEU A 18 8.72 -6.23 27.48
N PHE A 19 9.43 -5.26 26.94
CA PHE A 19 10.37 -4.43 27.69
C PHE A 19 9.94 -2.97 27.65
N VAL A 20 10.18 -2.27 28.73
CA VAL A 20 10.04 -0.82 28.84
C VAL A 20 11.39 -0.23 29.21
N ILE A 21 11.79 0.84 28.55
CA ILE A 21 12.97 1.61 28.84
C ILE A 21 12.61 3.08 29.06
N SER A 22 13.26 3.74 29.98
CA SER A 22 13.02 5.15 30.27
C SER A 22 14.28 5.81 30.85
N ASN A 23 14.43 7.10 30.55
CA ASN A 23 15.39 8.00 31.20
C ASN A 23 14.67 9.04 32.09
N GLY A 24 13.36 8.83 32.35
CA GLY A 24 12.51 9.74 33.09
C GLY A 24 11.64 10.64 32.21
N THR A 25 12.20 11.19 31.14
CA THR A 25 11.52 12.12 30.22
C THR A 25 11.14 11.50 28.88
N ASP A 26 11.78 10.40 28.48
CA ASP A 26 11.45 9.63 27.27
C ASP A 26 11.31 8.15 27.63
N SER A 27 10.09 7.66 27.59
CA SER A 27 9.73 6.28 27.90
C SER A 27 9.26 5.56 26.63
N ARG A 28 9.78 4.35 26.41
CA ARG A 28 9.48 3.55 25.24
C ARG A 28 9.26 2.09 25.63
N TYR A 29 8.52 1.38 24.81
CA TYR A 29 8.33 -0.06 24.96
C TYR A 29 8.67 -0.80 23.66
N PHE A 30 8.93 -2.09 23.75
CA PHE A 30 9.21 -2.93 22.60
C PHE A 30 8.97 -4.41 22.91
N ALA A 31 8.71 -5.19 21.87
CA ALA A 31 8.58 -6.63 21.98
C ALA A 31 9.95 -7.30 22.20
N ASN A 32 9.96 -8.37 22.96
CA ASN A 32 11.15 -9.22 23.05
C ASN A 32 11.35 -9.94 21.71
N THR A 33 12.44 -9.65 21.03
CA THR A 33 12.83 -10.35 19.81
C THR A 33 14.06 -11.19 20.05
N THR A 34 14.01 -12.46 19.68
CA THR A 34 15.13 -13.39 19.77
C THR A 34 16.15 -13.25 18.64
N GLN A 35 15.90 -12.39 17.68
CA GLN A 35 16.81 -12.16 16.55
C GLN A 35 18.04 -11.36 16.99
N ARG A 36 19.17 -12.06 17.17
CA ARG A 36 20.44 -11.53 17.70
C ARG A 36 21.08 -10.40 16.90
N ASN A 37 20.73 -10.21 15.62
CA ASN A 37 21.41 -9.30 14.71
C ASN A 37 20.68 -7.98 14.48
N LYS A 38 19.58 -7.71 15.20
CA LYS A 38 18.81 -6.48 15.05
C LYS A 38 18.99 -5.61 16.29
N ASN A 39 19.21 -4.31 16.04
CA ASN A 39 19.26 -3.33 17.13
C ASN A 39 17.86 -3.19 17.73
N SER A 40 17.70 -3.60 18.97
CA SER A 40 16.39 -3.52 19.65
C SER A 40 15.86 -2.10 19.78
N PHE A 41 16.72 -1.09 19.77
CA PHE A 41 16.31 0.31 19.85
C PHE A 41 15.50 0.76 18.62
N ASP A 42 15.83 0.29 17.43
CA ASP A 42 15.12 0.62 16.18
C ASP A 42 13.66 0.14 16.18
N PHE A 43 13.37 -0.84 17.05
CA PHE A 43 12.01 -1.39 17.23
C PHE A 43 11.26 -0.79 18.40
N THR A 44 11.86 0.13 19.15
CA THR A 44 11.18 0.80 20.26
C THR A 44 10.05 1.69 19.76
N MET A 45 9.01 1.79 20.57
CA MET A 45 7.80 2.54 20.27
C MET A 45 7.48 3.49 21.42
N ASN A 46 7.07 4.70 21.09
CA ASN A 46 6.47 5.60 22.07
C ASN A 46 5.03 5.15 22.36
N TRP A 47 4.59 5.33 23.60
CA TRP A 47 3.19 5.25 23.93
C TRP A 47 2.50 6.54 23.50
N ALA A 48 1.24 6.48 23.12
CA ALA A 48 0.49 7.64 22.65
C ALA A 48 -0.99 7.54 22.99
N LYS A 49 -1.65 8.68 23.05
CA LYS A 49 -3.12 8.79 23.12
C LYS A 49 -3.74 8.39 21.78
N ALA A 50 -5.06 8.25 21.77
CA ALA A 50 -5.82 7.91 20.57
C ALA A 50 -5.86 9.01 19.47
N ASP A 51 -5.32 10.18 19.76
CA ASP A 51 -5.11 11.31 18.85
C ASP A 51 -3.66 11.41 18.35
N ASN A 52 -2.85 10.40 18.61
CA ASN A 52 -1.41 10.30 18.32
C ASN A 52 -0.51 11.26 19.15
N SER A 53 -1.04 11.92 20.18
CA SER A 53 -0.23 12.71 21.11
C SER A 53 0.66 11.77 21.93
N LEU A 54 1.99 11.98 21.86
CA LEU A 54 2.95 11.11 22.52
C LEU A 54 2.93 11.26 24.05
N ILE A 55 3.01 10.14 24.75
CA ILE A 55 3.15 10.05 26.21
C ILE A 55 4.58 9.57 26.48
N LYS A 56 5.49 10.51 26.76
CA LYS A 56 6.91 10.23 26.93
C LYS A 56 7.37 10.23 28.37
N ASP A 57 6.85 11.16 29.17
CA ASP A 57 7.18 11.27 30.59
C ASP A 57 6.89 9.97 31.32
N LEU A 58 7.80 9.55 32.21
CA LEU A 58 7.71 8.26 32.91
C LEU A 58 6.46 8.17 33.81
N LYS A 59 6.06 9.25 34.45
CA LYS A 59 4.88 9.26 35.31
C LYS A 59 3.61 9.05 34.50
N ASP A 60 3.45 9.81 33.42
CA ASP A 60 2.28 9.68 32.54
C ASP A 60 2.26 8.36 31.79
N PHE A 61 3.45 7.88 31.38
CA PHE A 61 3.60 6.56 30.78
C PHE A 61 3.15 5.45 31.74
N THR A 62 3.65 5.47 32.98
CA THR A 62 3.28 4.46 33.98
C THR A 62 1.81 4.53 34.33
N ALA A 63 1.26 5.73 34.48
CA ALA A 63 -0.15 5.94 34.80
C ALA A 63 -1.11 5.43 33.71
N THR A 64 -0.66 5.32 32.46
CA THR A 64 -1.50 4.91 31.33
C THR A 64 -1.17 3.52 30.82
N PHE A 65 0.10 3.23 30.53
CA PHE A 65 0.53 1.96 29.96
C PHE A 65 0.43 0.78 30.94
N PHE A 66 0.80 1.00 32.21
CA PHE A 66 0.75 -0.03 33.23
C PHE A 66 -0.61 -0.18 33.93
N GLN A 67 -1.63 0.54 33.48
CA GLN A 67 -2.98 0.18 33.90
C GLN A 67 -3.27 -1.27 33.57
N LYS A 68 -3.85 -2.01 34.52
CA LYS A 68 -4.09 -3.45 34.39
C LYS A 68 -4.76 -3.83 33.05
N HIS A 69 -5.83 -3.12 32.70
CA HIS A 69 -6.56 -3.41 31.45
C HIS A 69 -5.73 -3.05 30.20
N THR A 70 -5.02 -1.95 30.21
CA THR A 70 -4.16 -1.55 29.09
C THR A 70 -3.05 -2.58 28.86
N LEU A 71 -2.31 -2.92 29.90
CA LEU A 71 -1.20 -3.87 29.80
C LEU A 71 -1.69 -5.26 29.38
N LEU A 72 -2.77 -5.76 29.95
CA LEU A 72 -3.36 -7.04 29.58
C LEU A 72 -3.83 -7.05 28.11
N ASN A 73 -4.47 -5.97 27.65
CA ASN A 73 -4.89 -5.85 26.26
C ASN A 73 -3.68 -5.82 25.31
N VAL A 74 -2.62 -5.10 25.64
CA VAL A 74 -1.40 -5.06 24.83
C VAL A 74 -0.78 -6.47 24.74
N LEU A 75 -0.72 -7.19 25.83
CA LEU A 75 -0.14 -8.56 25.87
C LEU A 75 -1.03 -9.60 25.18
N LEU A 76 -2.33 -9.59 25.39
CA LEU A 76 -3.24 -10.65 24.97
C LEU A 76 -3.94 -10.36 23.64
N HIS A 77 -4.40 -9.12 23.43
CA HIS A 77 -5.17 -8.75 22.25
C HIS A 77 -4.34 -8.04 21.17
N TYR A 78 -3.34 -7.23 21.53
CA TYR A 78 -2.57 -6.43 20.58
C TYR A 78 -1.15 -6.90 20.34
N SER A 79 -0.88 -8.15 20.65
CA SER A 79 0.33 -8.86 20.28
C SER A 79 0.01 -10.03 19.34
N VAL A 80 0.94 -10.33 18.44
CA VAL A 80 0.82 -11.42 17.47
C VAL A 80 2.17 -12.13 17.36
N PHE A 81 2.18 -13.45 17.42
CA PHE A 81 3.32 -14.23 16.97
C PHE A 81 3.18 -14.49 15.47
N ASP A 82 4.21 -14.14 14.71
CA ASP A 82 4.26 -14.54 13.32
C ASP A 82 4.78 -15.99 13.17
N VAL A 83 4.66 -16.53 11.96
CA VAL A 83 5.13 -17.90 11.64
C VAL A 83 6.64 -18.11 11.89
N SER A 84 7.43 -17.07 12.03
CA SER A 84 8.84 -17.13 12.40
C SER A 84 9.06 -17.08 13.92
N ASN A 85 8.00 -17.22 14.72
CA ASN A 85 8.00 -17.06 16.17
C ASN A 85 8.51 -15.67 16.64
N THR A 86 8.35 -14.65 15.81
CA THR A 86 8.67 -13.27 16.19
C THR A 86 7.43 -12.63 16.81
N LEU A 87 7.57 -12.12 18.03
CA LEU A 87 6.50 -11.39 18.68
C LEU A 87 6.40 -9.97 18.09
N LEU A 88 5.25 -9.68 17.51
CA LEU A 88 4.87 -8.36 17.02
C LEU A 88 3.90 -7.72 18.00
N VAL A 89 4.20 -6.51 18.44
CA VAL A 89 3.30 -5.72 19.30
C VAL A 89 2.79 -4.53 18.50
N MET A 90 1.48 -4.32 18.54
CA MET A 90 0.86 -3.21 17.82
C MET A 90 1.27 -1.87 18.41
N ARG A 91 1.40 -0.89 17.53
CA ARG A 91 1.67 0.49 17.89
C ARG A 91 0.39 1.18 18.37
N PRO A 92 0.47 2.24 19.19
CA PRO A 92 -0.71 2.90 19.75
C PRO A 92 -1.76 3.30 18.72
N TYR A 93 -1.36 3.88 17.58
CA TYR A 93 -2.29 4.26 16.52
C TYR A 93 -2.99 3.05 15.87
N GLN A 94 -2.31 1.89 15.81
CA GLN A 94 -2.90 0.64 15.31
C GLN A 94 -3.94 0.11 16.31
N ILE A 95 -3.62 0.18 17.59
CA ILE A 95 -4.54 -0.18 18.68
C ILE A 95 -5.77 0.72 18.63
N ALA A 96 -5.58 2.04 18.58
CA ALA A 96 -6.67 3.01 18.53
C ALA A 96 -7.59 2.79 17.32
N ALA A 97 -7.01 2.53 16.15
CA ALA A 97 -7.79 2.22 14.94
C ALA A 97 -8.62 0.94 15.10
N THR A 98 -8.02 -0.13 15.62
CA THR A 98 -8.70 -1.41 15.87
C THR A 98 -9.83 -1.26 16.88
N GLU A 99 -9.59 -0.60 18.00
CA GLU A 99 -10.61 -0.33 19.03
C GLU A 99 -11.80 0.46 18.48
N ARG A 100 -11.54 1.47 17.66
CA ARG A 100 -12.60 2.28 17.04
C ARG A 100 -13.44 1.50 16.03
N ILE A 101 -12.82 0.57 15.31
CA ILE A 101 -13.55 -0.35 14.43
C ILE A 101 -14.47 -1.27 15.26
N LEU A 102 -13.92 -1.93 16.29
CA LEU A 102 -14.69 -2.83 17.14
C LEU A 102 -15.81 -2.11 17.89
N TRP A 103 -15.52 -0.92 18.43
CA TRP A 103 -16.53 -0.09 19.06
C TRP A 103 -17.63 0.26 18.07
N LYS A 104 -17.28 0.61 16.84
CA LYS A 104 -18.24 0.97 15.80
C LYS A 104 -19.14 -0.21 15.42
N ILE A 105 -18.60 -1.41 15.28
CA ILE A 105 -19.37 -2.63 15.03
C ILE A 105 -20.36 -2.88 16.18
N LYS A 106 -19.88 -2.85 17.43
CA LYS A 106 -20.71 -3.10 18.62
C LYS A 106 -21.84 -2.06 18.76
N SER A 107 -21.51 -0.78 18.62
CA SER A 107 -22.50 0.32 18.74
C SER A 107 -23.54 0.28 17.62
N ALA A 108 -23.11 -0.02 16.40
CA ALA A 108 -24.03 -0.13 15.25
C ALA A 108 -24.95 -1.37 15.39
N TRP A 109 -24.43 -2.48 15.94
CA TRP A 109 -25.24 -3.66 16.22
C TRP A 109 -26.29 -3.40 17.30
N GLN A 110 -25.89 -2.75 18.41
CA GLN A 110 -26.82 -2.37 19.46
C GLN A 110 -27.93 -1.43 18.97
N ALA A 111 -27.57 -0.50 18.09
CA ALA A 111 -28.52 0.43 17.47
C ALA A 111 -29.33 -0.21 16.33
N LYS A 112 -29.13 -1.49 16.00
CA LYS A 112 -29.72 -2.18 14.83
C LYS A 112 -29.50 -1.41 13.52
N ASN A 113 -28.35 -0.73 13.41
CA ASN A 113 -27.96 0.06 12.26
C ASN A 113 -26.84 -0.66 11.50
N TRP A 114 -27.13 -1.22 10.34
CA TRP A 114 -26.22 -1.89 9.44
C TRP A 114 -26.48 -1.51 8.00
N SER A 115 -25.58 -1.89 7.09
CA SER A 115 -25.69 -1.70 5.64
C SER A 115 -25.77 -0.23 5.19
N LYS A 116 -25.34 0.68 6.04
CA LYS A 116 -25.27 2.12 5.79
C LYS A 116 -23.87 2.65 6.07
N PRO A 117 -23.44 3.76 5.43
CA PRO A 117 -22.14 4.37 5.74
C PRO A 117 -21.96 4.71 7.22
N GLU A 118 -23.01 5.12 7.91
CA GLU A 118 -22.98 5.47 9.34
C GLU A 118 -22.69 4.27 10.24
N SER A 119 -22.88 3.04 9.75
CA SER A 119 -22.54 1.82 10.49
C SER A 119 -21.09 1.39 10.31
N GLY A 120 -20.36 2.03 9.42
CA GLY A 120 -18.95 1.77 9.10
C GLY A 120 -18.05 2.95 9.42
N GLY A 121 -16.94 3.03 8.67
CA GLY A 121 -15.98 4.12 8.73
C GLY A 121 -14.71 3.82 7.97
N TYR A 122 -13.77 4.76 7.93
CA TYR A 122 -12.48 4.52 7.32
C TYR A 122 -11.31 4.89 8.23
N ILE A 123 -10.17 4.26 7.97
CA ILE A 123 -8.89 4.45 8.63
C ILE A 123 -7.93 5.10 7.63
N TRP A 124 -7.47 6.30 7.95
CA TRP A 124 -6.49 7.02 7.15
C TRP A 124 -5.08 6.79 7.70
N HIS A 125 -4.45 5.72 7.29
CA HIS A 125 -3.09 5.39 7.68
C HIS A 125 -2.15 5.42 6.47
N THR A 126 -1.04 6.16 6.60
CA THR A 126 -0.05 6.31 5.52
C THR A 126 0.55 4.96 5.10
N THR A 127 1.10 4.90 3.90
CA THR A 127 1.83 3.72 3.41
C THR A 127 3.02 3.41 4.33
N GLY A 128 3.26 2.13 4.59
CA GLY A 128 4.33 1.69 5.51
C GLY A 128 3.99 1.76 7.00
N SER A 129 2.79 2.21 7.37
CA SER A 129 2.32 2.24 8.77
C SER A 129 1.95 0.86 9.34
N GLY A 130 1.94 -0.19 8.52
CA GLY A 130 1.52 -1.53 8.93
C GLY A 130 0.00 -1.71 8.91
N LYS A 131 -0.69 -1.14 7.92
CA LYS A 131 -2.14 -1.31 7.70
C LYS A 131 -2.57 -2.77 7.72
N THR A 132 -1.76 -3.67 7.11
CA THR A 132 -2.05 -5.11 7.05
C THR A 132 -2.16 -5.75 8.43
N LEU A 133 -1.25 -5.42 9.36
CA LEU A 133 -1.34 -5.92 10.74
C LEU A 133 -2.57 -5.34 11.46
N THR A 134 -2.87 -4.06 11.25
CA THR A 134 -4.02 -3.40 11.88
C THR A 134 -5.33 -4.02 11.39
N SER A 135 -5.48 -4.18 10.07
CA SER A 135 -6.68 -4.76 9.46
C SER A 135 -6.86 -6.24 9.82
N PHE A 136 -5.76 -7.01 9.86
CA PHE A 136 -5.79 -8.40 10.33
C PHE A 136 -6.28 -8.50 11.78
N LYS A 137 -5.74 -7.67 12.68
CA LYS A 137 -6.17 -7.67 14.08
C LYS A 137 -7.62 -7.23 14.24
N ALA A 138 -8.05 -6.21 13.51
CA ALA A 138 -9.44 -5.79 13.50
C ALA A 138 -10.37 -6.93 13.01
N ALA A 139 -9.98 -7.62 11.93
CA ALA A 139 -10.70 -8.78 11.41
C ALA A 139 -10.77 -9.90 12.46
N ARG A 140 -9.62 -10.27 13.05
CA ARG A 140 -9.54 -11.33 14.04
C ARG A 140 -10.41 -11.07 15.25
N LEU A 141 -10.30 -9.88 15.84
CA LEU A 141 -11.10 -9.51 17.00
C LEU A 141 -12.59 -9.34 16.66
N ALA A 142 -12.92 -8.94 15.44
CA ALA A 142 -14.32 -8.91 14.98
C ALA A 142 -14.93 -10.32 14.89
N THR A 143 -14.14 -11.35 14.55
CA THR A 143 -14.65 -12.75 14.55
C THR A 143 -14.92 -13.31 15.94
N GLU A 144 -14.44 -12.67 17.00
CA GLU A 144 -14.70 -13.05 18.40
C GLU A 144 -16.04 -12.49 18.90
N LEU A 145 -16.69 -11.62 18.12
CA LEU A 145 -18.04 -11.15 18.43
C LEU A 145 -19.07 -12.20 18.03
N ASP A 146 -19.87 -12.66 18.98
CA ASP A 146 -20.81 -13.79 18.80
C ASP A 146 -21.83 -13.55 17.67
N PHE A 147 -22.16 -12.28 17.39
CA PHE A 147 -23.12 -11.92 16.36
C PHE A 147 -22.49 -11.72 14.97
N ILE A 148 -21.19 -11.88 14.81
CA ILE A 148 -20.53 -11.78 13.50
C ILE A 148 -20.29 -13.19 12.94
N ASP A 149 -20.90 -13.45 11.79
CA ASP A 149 -20.79 -14.72 11.08
C ASP A 149 -19.50 -14.85 10.27
N LYS A 150 -19.15 -13.80 9.48
CA LYS A 150 -17.95 -13.79 8.62
C LYS A 150 -17.34 -12.39 8.54
N VAL A 151 -16.03 -12.36 8.30
CA VAL A 151 -15.29 -11.14 7.98
C VAL A 151 -14.65 -11.31 6.61
N PHE A 152 -14.97 -10.42 5.69
CA PHE A 152 -14.36 -10.36 4.35
C PHE A 152 -13.26 -9.32 4.35
N PHE A 153 -12.04 -9.75 4.04
CA PHE A 153 -10.98 -8.83 3.71
C PHE A 153 -10.88 -8.72 2.19
N VAL A 154 -11.17 -7.54 1.69
CA VAL A 154 -11.30 -7.29 0.26
C VAL A 154 -10.12 -6.45 -0.21
N VAL A 155 -9.36 -7.00 -1.14
CA VAL A 155 -8.23 -6.32 -1.80
C VAL A 155 -8.58 -5.96 -3.24
N ASP A 156 -7.92 -4.93 -3.76
CA ASP A 156 -8.18 -4.42 -5.11
C ASP A 156 -7.60 -5.34 -6.20
N ARG A 157 -6.38 -5.88 -6.02
CA ARG A 157 -5.64 -6.60 -7.07
C ARG A 157 -5.32 -8.05 -6.72
N LYS A 158 -5.27 -8.91 -7.76
CA LYS A 158 -4.85 -10.32 -7.62
C LYS A 158 -3.45 -10.48 -7.02
N ASP A 159 -2.50 -9.63 -7.40
CA ASP A 159 -1.14 -9.67 -6.86
C ASP A 159 -1.07 -9.26 -5.40
N LEU A 160 -1.89 -8.29 -4.99
CA LEU A 160 -2.05 -7.88 -3.60
C LEU A 160 -2.79 -8.95 -2.79
N ASP A 161 -3.74 -9.66 -3.38
CA ASP A 161 -4.43 -10.81 -2.80
C ASP A 161 -3.41 -11.84 -2.29
N TYR A 162 -2.47 -12.26 -3.14
CA TYR A 162 -1.43 -13.22 -2.79
C TYR A 162 -0.44 -12.70 -1.73
N GLN A 163 -0.03 -11.43 -1.81
CA GLN A 163 0.86 -10.84 -0.80
C GLN A 163 0.15 -10.67 0.54
N THR A 164 -1.07 -10.15 0.52
CA THR A 164 -1.90 -9.99 1.72
C THR A 164 -2.25 -11.32 2.35
N MET A 165 -2.57 -12.33 1.53
CA MET A 165 -2.75 -13.71 1.98
C MET A 165 -1.53 -14.24 2.70
N LYS A 166 -0.33 -14.08 2.10
CA LYS A 166 0.92 -14.49 2.76
C LYS A 166 1.17 -13.75 4.08
N GLU A 167 0.88 -12.46 4.13
CA GLU A 167 1.03 -11.70 5.35
C GLU A 167 0.00 -12.13 6.41
N TYR A 168 -1.25 -12.36 6.02
CA TYR A 168 -2.27 -12.88 6.94
C TYR A 168 -1.96 -14.29 7.41
N GLN A 169 -1.54 -15.18 6.49
CA GLN A 169 -1.06 -16.52 6.84
C GLN A 169 0.19 -16.47 7.73
N ARG A 170 1.02 -15.43 7.58
CA ARG A 170 2.15 -15.18 8.47
C ARG A 170 1.70 -14.90 9.90
N PHE A 171 0.56 -14.24 10.09
CA PHE A 171 0.02 -13.93 11.42
C PHE A 171 -0.84 -15.07 11.98
N SER A 172 -1.51 -15.85 11.14
CA SER A 172 -2.31 -17.01 11.55
C SER A 172 -2.55 -17.94 10.35
N PRO A 173 -1.75 -19.01 10.19
CA PRO A 173 -1.79 -19.90 9.04
C PRO A 173 -3.17 -20.53 8.78
N ASP A 174 -3.89 -20.87 9.83
CA ASP A 174 -5.13 -21.64 9.75
C ASP A 174 -6.40 -20.77 9.79
N SER A 175 -6.27 -19.45 9.91
CA SER A 175 -7.42 -18.56 10.14
C SER A 175 -7.93 -17.87 8.89
N VAL A 176 -7.29 -18.08 7.72
CA VAL A 176 -7.57 -17.33 6.52
C VAL A 176 -7.75 -18.26 5.33
N ASN A 177 -8.93 -18.22 4.74
CA ASN A 177 -9.22 -18.89 3.49
C ASN A 177 -9.05 -17.92 2.32
N GLY A 178 -8.02 -18.15 1.50
CA GLY A 178 -7.93 -17.54 0.19
C GLY A 178 -8.69 -18.36 -0.85
N SER A 179 -9.12 -17.69 -1.90
CA SER A 179 -9.76 -18.34 -3.02
C SER A 179 -9.07 -17.97 -4.33
N ASP A 180 -8.57 -18.96 -5.06
CA ASP A 180 -7.99 -18.75 -6.38
C ASP A 180 -9.06 -18.53 -7.45
N SER A 181 -10.32 -18.85 -7.15
CA SER A 181 -11.45 -18.76 -8.06
C SER A 181 -12.76 -18.42 -7.34
N THR A 182 -13.77 -17.98 -8.10
CA THR A 182 -15.13 -17.76 -7.58
C THR A 182 -15.73 -19.02 -6.97
N ALA A 183 -15.47 -20.20 -7.56
CA ALA A 183 -15.92 -21.48 -7.01
C ALA A 183 -15.21 -21.82 -5.69
N GLY A 184 -13.92 -21.48 -5.57
CA GLY A 184 -13.18 -21.59 -4.31
C GLY A 184 -13.74 -20.67 -3.23
N LEU A 185 -14.09 -19.43 -3.60
CA LEU A 185 -14.73 -18.49 -2.69
C LEU A 185 -16.06 -19.04 -2.17
N LYS A 186 -16.93 -19.56 -3.04
CA LYS A 186 -18.20 -20.18 -2.64
C LYS A 186 -18.01 -21.32 -1.63
N ARG A 187 -17.08 -22.24 -1.89
CA ARG A 187 -16.76 -23.34 -0.95
C ARG A 187 -16.30 -22.86 0.42
N ASN A 188 -15.57 -21.73 0.47
CA ASN A 188 -15.08 -21.17 1.72
C ASN A 188 -16.19 -20.43 2.51
N LEU A 189 -17.26 -19.99 1.85
CA LEU A 189 -18.42 -19.40 2.52
C LEU A 189 -19.18 -20.42 3.36
N ASP A 190 -19.22 -21.67 2.92
CA ASP A 190 -19.97 -22.75 3.57
C ASP A 190 -19.22 -23.40 4.74
N LYS A 191 -17.92 -23.09 4.90
CA LYS A 191 -17.12 -23.62 6.01
C LYS A 191 -17.35 -22.80 7.29
N ASP A 192 -17.67 -23.48 8.38
CA ASP A 192 -17.88 -22.83 9.70
C ASP A 192 -16.58 -22.60 10.48
N ASP A 193 -15.53 -23.37 10.18
CA ASP A 193 -14.25 -23.37 10.89
C ASP A 193 -13.41 -22.11 10.66
N ASN A 194 -13.65 -21.35 9.60
CA ASN A 194 -12.89 -20.16 9.25
C ASN A 194 -13.80 -18.95 8.97
N LYS A 195 -13.76 -17.99 9.89
CA LYS A 195 -14.59 -16.80 9.80
C LYS A 195 -13.97 -15.68 8.93
N ILE A 196 -12.65 -15.70 8.65
CA ILE A 196 -11.98 -14.68 7.84
C ILE A 196 -11.80 -15.19 6.40
N ILE A 197 -12.29 -14.43 5.44
CA ILE A 197 -12.17 -14.72 4.01
C ILE A 197 -11.43 -13.57 3.33
N VAL A 198 -10.30 -13.88 2.69
CA VAL A 198 -9.58 -12.92 1.84
C VAL A 198 -9.97 -13.12 0.39
N THR A 199 -10.34 -12.05 -0.28
CA THR A 199 -10.80 -12.09 -1.67
C THR A 199 -10.52 -10.77 -2.39
N THR A 200 -10.59 -10.77 -3.71
CA THR A 200 -10.57 -9.53 -4.48
C THR A 200 -11.99 -9.01 -4.70
N ILE A 201 -12.11 -7.70 -4.95
CA ILE A 201 -13.40 -7.08 -5.26
C ILE A 201 -14.04 -7.70 -6.52
N GLN A 202 -13.24 -8.09 -7.50
CA GLN A 202 -13.70 -8.71 -8.76
C GLN A 202 -14.29 -10.10 -8.49
N LYS A 203 -13.59 -10.95 -7.71
CA LYS A 203 -14.10 -12.30 -7.36
C LYS A 203 -15.40 -12.21 -6.58
N LEU A 204 -15.47 -11.26 -5.64
CA LEU A 204 -16.69 -11.01 -4.87
C LEU A 204 -17.83 -10.52 -5.77
N ASN A 205 -17.55 -9.61 -6.72
CA ASN A 205 -18.55 -9.12 -7.67
C ASN A 205 -19.04 -10.24 -8.61
N ASN A 206 -18.12 -11.08 -9.12
CA ASN A 206 -18.48 -12.22 -9.95
C ASN A 206 -19.37 -13.22 -9.19
N LEU A 207 -19.06 -13.50 -7.92
CA LEU A 207 -19.91 -14.34 -7.08
C LEU A 207 -21.33 -13.74 -6.93
N MET A 208 -21.42 -12.45 -6.67
CA MET A 208 -22.72 -11.76 -6.53
C MET A 208 -23.53 -11.73 -7.82
N LYS A 209 -22.88 -11.74 -8.99
CA LYS A 209 -23.53 -11.79 -10.31
C LYS A 209 -23.97 -13.22 -10.65
N SER A 210 -23.14 -14.23 -10.39
CA SER A 210 -23.42 -15.63 -10.75
C SER A 210 -24.41 -16.31 -9.82
N GLU A 211 -24.45 -15.91 -8.54
CA GLU A 211 -25.27 -16.56 -7.51
C GLU A 211 -26.43 -15.67 -7.10
N GLY A 212 -27.64 -16.16 -7.34
CA GLY A 212 -28.89 -15.41 -7.08
C GLY A 212 -29.12 -15.18 -5.58
N ASP A 213 -29.08 -16.27 -4.82
CA ASP A 213 -29.34 -16.27 -3.37
C ASP A 213 -28.36 -17.23 -2.67
N LEU A 214 -27.60 -16.67 -1.73
CA LEU A 214 -26.71 -17.43 -0.87
C LEU A 214 -27.03 -17.14 0.59
N PRO A 215 -26.97 -18.12 1.49
CA PRO A 215 -27.27 -17.92 2.92
C PRO A 215 -26.48 -16.78 3.55
N ILE A 216 -25.24 -16.57 3.10
CA ILE A 216 -24.35 -15.52 3.60
C ILE A 216 -24.90 -14.11 3.40
N TYR A 217 -25.73 -13.87 2.38
CA TYR A 217 -26.32 -12.54 2.10
C TYR A 217 -27.25 -12.03 3.20
N ASN A 218 -27.79 -12.92 4.00
CA ASN A 218 -28.67 -12.63 5.14
C ASN A 218 -27.97 -12.63 6.49
N LYS A 219 -26.70 -13.09 6.53
CA LYS A 219 -25.89 -13.18 7.75
C LYS A 219 -25.27 -11.83 8.11
N GLN A 220 -24.79 -11.71 9.35
CA GLN A 220 -24.12 -10.52 9.85
C GLN A 220 -22.65 -10.56 9.48
N VAL A 221 -22.21 -9.70 8.57
CA VAL A 221 -20.85 -9.75 8.03
C VAL A 221 -20.12 -8.41 8.17
N VAL A 222 -18.78 -8.48 8.21
CA VAL A 222 -17.91 -7.31 8.21
C VAL A 222 -17.09 -7.33 6.93
N PHE A 223 -17.06 -6.21 6.21
CA PHE A 223 -16.16 -5.98 5.09
C PHE A 223 -15.04 -5.03 5.51
N ILE A 224 -13.81 -5.42 5.26
CA ILE A 224 -12.60 -4.60 5.43
C ILE A 224 -11.96 -4.47 4.05
N PHE A 225 -11.90 -3.25 3.52
CA PHE A 225 -11.31 -2.94 2.21
C PHE A 225 -9.91 -2.36 2.41
N ASP A 226 -8.91 -2.96 1.78
CA ASP A 226 -7.58 -2.35 1.67
C ASP A 226 -7.50 -1.46 0.44
N GLU A 227 -6.69 -0.39 0.51
CA GLU A 227 -6.58 0.67 -0.49
C GLU A 227 -7.95 1.12 -1.01
N CYS A 228 -8.87 1.38 -0.09
CA CYS A 228 -10.30 1.55 -0.35
C CYS A 228 -10.65 2.73 -1.29
N HIS A 229 -9.72 3.66 -1.50
CA HIS A 229 -9.87 4.73 -2.49
C HIS A 229 -9.99 4.20 -3.93
N ARG A 230 -9.53 2.97 -4.20
CA ARG A 230 -9.64 2.32 -5.51
C ARG A 230 -10.93 1.53 -5.68
N SER A 231 -11.45 0.95 -4.59
CA SER A 231 -12.60 0.03 -4.59
C SER A 231 -13.92 0.68 -4.16
N GLN A 232 -13.93 2.00 -3.90
CA GLN A 232 -15.13 2.66 -3.35
C GLN A 232 -16.20 2.98 -4.39
N PHE A 233 -15.86 2.98 -5.68
CA PHE A 233 -16.77 3.32 -6.76
C PHE A 233 -17.07 2.11 -7.65
N GLY A 234 -18.24 2.11 -8.29
CA GLY A 234 -18.59 1.19 -9.35
C GLY A 234 -19.65 0.14 -9.02
N GLU A 235 -19.81 -0.76 -9.95
CA GLU A 235 -20.86 -1.78 -9.94
C GLU A 235 -20.74 -2.75 -8.75
N ALA A 236 -19.50 -3.10 -8.38
CA ALA A 236 -19.25 -4.03 -7.27
C ALA A 236 -19.83 -3.55 -5.94
N GLN A 237 -19.68 -2.24 -5.63
CA GLN A 237 -20.26 -1.64 -4.42
C GLN A 237 -21.78 -1.60 -4.49
N LYS A 238 -22.35 -1.32 -5.66
CA LYS A 238 -23.82 -1.36 -5.86
C LYS A 238 -24.35 -2.77 -5.64
N ASN A 239 -23.69 -3.78 -6.21
CA ASN A 239 -24.08 -5.18 -6.06
C ASN A 239 -23.92 -5.66 -4.61
N LEU A 240 -22.87 -5.26 -3.90
CA LEU A 240 -22.68 -5.58 -2.48
C LEU A 240 -23.84 -5.04 -1.64
N LYS A 241 -24.19 -3.75 -1.79
CA LYS A 241 -25.32 -3.13 -1.08
C LYS A 241 -26.67 -3.76 -1.42
N LYS A 242 -26.83 -4.26 -2.66
CA LYS A 242 -28.06 -4.92 -3.10
C LYS A 242 -28.19 -6.34 -2.53
N LYS A 243 -27.09 -7.08 -2.47
CA LYS A 243 -27.09 -8.51 -2.08
C LYS A 243 -27.02 -8.71 -0.57
N PHE A 244 -26.06 -8.09 0.09
CA PHE A 244 -25.88 -8.26 1.54
C PHE A 244 -26.85 -7.40 2.33
N LYS A 245 -27.57 -8.00 3.26
CA LYS A 245 -28.64 -7.33 4.03
C LYS A 245 -28.15 -6.75 5.36
N LYS A 246 -27.12 -7.38 5.97
CA LYS A 246 -26.63 -7.00 7.30
C LYS A 246 -25.11 -6.96 7.28
N PHE A 247 -24.51 -5.82 6.97
CA PHE A 247 -23.07 -5.68 6.91
C PHE A 247 -22.57 -4.39 7.55
N TYR A 248 -21.31 -4.44 7.97
CA TYR A 248 -20.50 -3.29 8.37
C TYR A 248 -19.34 -3.16 7.39
N GLN A 249 -18.99 -1.95 7.02
CA GLN A 249 -18.01 -1.71 5.98
C GLN A 249 -16.92 -0.76 6.48
N PHE A 250 -15.66 -1.18 6.42
CA PHE A 250 -14.51 -0.39 6.85
C PHE A 250 -13.50 -0.28 5.73
N GLY A 251 -12.98 0.94 5.49
CA GLY A 251 -11.96 1.19 4.50
C GLY A 251 -10.62 1.52 5.13
N PHE A 252 -9.53 0.96 4.62
CA PHE A 252 -8.16 1.36 4.94
C PHE A 252 -7.55 2.05 3.73
N THR A 253 -6.96 3.22 3.91
CA THR A 253 -6.30 3.95 2.82
C THR A 253 -5.21 4.88 3.33
N GLY A 254 -4.19 5.11 2.50
CA GLY A 254 -3.20 6.18 2.72
C GLY A 254 -3.61 7.50 2.08
N THR A 255 -4.58 7.48 1.16
CA THR A 255 -4.99 8.61 0.32
C THR A 255 -6.51 8.68 0.20
N PRO A 256 -7.24 9.15 1.24
CA PRO A 256 -8.68 9.30 1.16
C PRO A 256 -9.09 10.26 0.04
N ILE A 257 -10.25 10.00 -0.57
CA ILE A 257 -10.86 10.92 -1.52
C ILE A 257 -11.74 11.91 -0.74
N PHE A 258 -11.35 13.16 -0.80
CA PHE A 258 -12.08 14.29 -0.25
C PHE A 258 -12.88 15.01 -1.34
N PRO A 259 -13.84 15.88 -1.00
CA PRO A 259 -14.59 16.64 -2.01
C PRO A 259 -13.71 17.40 -3.01
N GLN A 260 -12.54 17.87 -2.58
CA GLN A 260 -11.61 18.66 -3.40
C GLN A 260 -10.89 17.85 -4.49
N ASN A 261 -10.73 16.54 -4.28
CA ASN A 261 -10.01 15.65 -5.21
C ASN A 261 -10.88 14.50 -5.74
N ALA A 262 -12.19 14.59 -5.56
CA ALA A 262 -13.13 13.61 -6.07
C ALA A 262 -13.34 13.80 -7.59
N LEU A 263 -13.27 12.70 -8.35
CA LEU A 263 -13.62 12.65 -9.76
C LEU A 263 -15.13 12.37 -9.93
N GLY A 264 -15.99 13.10 -9.21
CA GLY A 264 -17.42 12.90 -9.16
C GLY A 264 -18.01 13.30 -7.82
N ALA A 265 -19.19 12.81 -7.48
CA ALA A 265 -19.86 13.15 -6.23
C ALA A 265 -19.43 12.27 -5.04
N GLU A 266 -18.79 11.14 -5.28
CA GLU A 266 -18.48 10.18 -4.23
C GLU A 266 -17.11 10.45 -3.58
N THR A 267 -17.10 10.45 -2.26
CA THR A 267 -15.90 10.59 -1.41
C THR A 267 -15.69 9.34 -0.57
N THR A 268 -14.53 9.17 0.04
CA THR A 268 -14.31 8.06 0.96
C THR A 268 -15.33 8.07 2.11
N ALA A 269 -15.68 9.24 2.61
CA ALA A 269 -16.68 9.39 3.68
C ALA A 269 -18.11 9.06 3.23
N SER A 270 -18.49 9.39 1.99
CA SER A 270 -19.84 9.07 1.48
C SER A 270 -20.06 7.57 1.28
N VAL A 271 -18.99 6.82 1.03
CA VAL A 271 -19.04 5.35 0.81
C VAL A 271 -18.92 4.59 2.13
N PHE A 272 -17.90 4.89 2.93
CA PHE A 272 -17.53 4.11 4.12
C PHE A 272 -18.06 4.71 5.44
N GLY A 273 -18.47 5.97 5.45
CA GLY A 273 -18.81 6.70 6.66
C GLY A 273 -17.67 7.61 7.13
N ARG A 274 -17.75 8.08 8.37
CA ARG A 274 -16.77 9.02 8.93
C ARG A 274 -15.38 8.41 9.09
N GLU A 275 -14.36 9.27 9.15
CA GLU A 275 -13.03 8.91 9.61
C GLU A 275 -13.11 8.39 11.05
N LEU A 276 -12.55 7.21 11.28
CA LEU A 276 -12.45 6.64 12.62
C LEU A 276 -11.10 6.95 13.26
N HIS A 277 -10.03 6.90 12.48
CA HIS A 277 -8.69 7.20 12.95
C HIS A 277 -7.79 7.64 11.80
N SER A 278 -6.88 8.58 12.06
CA SER A 278 -5.82 8.97 11.12
C SER A 278 -4.43 8.80 11.75
N TYR A 279 -3.48 8.35 10.94
CA TYR A 279 -2.05 8.35 11.19
C TYR A 279 -1.37 8.69 9.87
N VAL A 280 -1.16 9.98 9.66
CA VAL A 280 -0.74 10.52 8.38
C VAL A 280 0.78 10.55 8.24
N ILE A 281 1.27 10.94 7.07
CA ILE A 281 2.71 10.96 6.76
C ILE A 281 3.51 11.83 7.74
N THR A 282 2.94 12.93 8.22
CA THR A 282 3.58 13.82 9.20
C THR A 282 3.75 13.14 10.56
N ASP A 283 2.77 12.33 10.99
CA ASP A 283 2.90 11.51 12.20
C ASP A 283 4.01 10.47 12.05
N ALA A 284 4.06 9.80 10.90
CA ALA A 284 5.07 8.78 10.62
C ALA A 284 6.49 9.37 10.55
N ILE A 285 6.65 10.60 10.03
CA ILE A 285 7.91 11.35 10.03
C ILE A 285 8.31 11.77 11.45
N ARG A 286 7.36 12.28 12.24
CA ARG A 286 7.57 12.64 13.65
C ARG A 286 8.03 11.42 14.46
N ASP A 287 7.45 10.26 14.21
CA ASP A 287 7.77 9.02 14.90
C ASP A 287 8.99 8.28 14.29
N GLU A 288 9.71 8.93 13.38
CA GLU A 288 10.91 8.41 12.70
C GLU A 288 10.69 7.07 11.97
N LYS A 289 9.47 6.82 11.49
CA LYS A 289 9.11 5.61 10.74
C LYS A 289 9.16 5.81 9.23
N VAL A 290 9.12 7.06 8.79
CA VAL A 290 9.29 7.47 7.40
C VAL A 290 10.35 8.57 7.34
N LEU A 291 11.22 8.52 6.35
CA LEU A 291 12.23 9.56 6.12
C LEU A 291 11.56 10.88 5.77
N LYS A 292 12.16 11.98 6.22
CA LYS A 292 11.76 13.33 5.80
C LYS A 292 11.98 13.44 4.30
N PHE A 293 11.08 14.16 3.63
CA PHE A 293 11.17 14.48 2.22
C PHE A 293 10.97 15.97 1.99
N LYS A 294 11.44 16.46 0.86
CA LYS A 294 11.23 17.83 0.40
C LYS A 294 10.45 17.79 -0.91
N VAL A 295 9.47 18.67 -1.05
CA VAL A 295 8.75 18.88 -2.30
C VAL A 295 9.34 20.11 -2.97
N ASP A 296 9.87 19.93 -4.16
CA ASP A 296 10.32 21.02 -5.03
C ASP A 296 9.31 21.14 -6.19
N TYR A 297 8.72 22.31 -6.34
CA TYR A 297 7.89 22.64 -7.48
C TYR A 297 8.77 23.27 -8.55
N ASN A 298 8.73 22.69 -9.76
CA ASN A 298 9.47 23.22 -10.89
C ASN A 298 8.46 23.51 -12.02
N ASP A 299 8.39 24.77 -12.41
CA ASP A 299 7.54 25.20 -13.49
C ASP A 299 8.35 25.13 -14.80
N VAL A 300 8.17 24.06 -15.54
CA VAL A 300 8.70 23.93 -16.89
C VAL A 300 7.55 24.28 -17.83
N ARG A 301 7.41 25.57 -18.14
CA ARG A 301 6.45 26.06 -19.13
C ARG A 301 7.15 26.13 -20.47
N PRO A 302 6.78 25.29 -21.45
CA PRO A 302 7.13 25.57 -22.82
C PRO A 302 6.52 26.92 -23.18
N GLN A 303 7.30 27.78 -23.85
CA GLN A 303 6.76 29.00 -24.42
C GLN A 303 5.84 28.62 -25.57
N PHE A 304 4.59 28.29 -25.23
CA PHE A 304 3.54 28.32 -26.24
C PHE A 304 3.38 29.76 -26.62
N ASN A 305 3.55 30.09 -27.91
CA ASN A 305 3.09 31.35 -28.44
C ASN A 305 1.64 31.48 -28.05
N ALA A 306 1.37 32.43 -27.14
CA ALA A 306 0.06 32.67 -26.59
C ALA A 306 -0.90 32.93 -27.76
N ILE A 307 -1.82 32.01 -27.98
CA ILE A 307 -3.08 32.39 -28.62
C ILE A 307 -3.76 33.21 -27.53
N GLU A 308 -3.78 34.50 -27.72
CA GLU A 308 -4.48 35.45 -26.88
C GLU A 308 -5.96 35.09 -26.84
N SER A 309 -6.36 34.43 -25.79
CA SER A 309 -7.73 34.47 -25.30
C SER A 309 -7.71 34.33 -23.78
N GLU A 310 -7.80 35.48 -23.15
CA GLU A 310 -8.21 35.64 -21.76
C GLU A 310 -9.66 35.18 -21.61
N GLN A 311 -9.93 33.89 -21.67
CA GLN A 311 -11.21 33.38 -21.22
C GLN A 311 -11.07 31.93 -20.79
N ASP A 312 -11.25 31.71 -19.48
CA ASP A 312 -11.51 30.44 -18.81
C ASP A 312 -10.40 29.35 -18.75
N GLU A 313 -9.43 29.52 -17.86
CA GLU A 313 -8.55 28.44 -17.37
C GLU A 313 -9.29 27.20 -16.81
N LYS A 314 -10.61 27.18 -16.83
CA LYS A 314 -11.43 26.15 -16.17
C LYS A 314 -12.03 25.09 -17.08
N LYS A 315 -11.89 25.17 -18.40
CA LYS A 315 -12.51 24.20 -19.32
C LYS A 315 -11.69 23.89 -20.58
N LEU A 316 -10.41 23.63 -20.46
CA LEU A 316 -9.75 22.86 -21.51
C LEU A 316 -10.39 21.47 -21.57
N SER A 317 -10.83 21.05 -22.74
CA SER A 317 -11.39 19.71 -22.92
C SER A 317 -10.33 18.66 -22.56
N ALA A 318 -10.74 17.47 -22.15
CA ALA A 318 -9.79 16.38 -21.84
C ALA A 318 -8.84 16.09 -23.01
N ALA A 319 -9.30 16.29 -24.25
CA ALA A 319 -8.49 16.14 -25.47
C ALA A 319 -7.40 17.21 -25.59
N GLU A 320 -7.71 18.47 -25.30
CA GLU A 320 -6.72 19.57 -25.33
C GLU A 320 -5.67 19.42 -24.24
N ASN A 321 -6.08 18.99 -23.05
CA ASN A 321 -5.15 18.64 -21.96
C ASN A 321 -4.21 17.49 -22.35
N LYS A 322 -4.74 16.43 -22.99
CA LYS A 322 -3.94 15.31 -23.49
C LYS A 322 -2.93 15.78 -24.54
N GLN A 323 -3.34 16.63 -25.48
CA GLN A 323 -2.49 17.16 -26.53
C GLN A 323 -1.38 18.05 -25.94
N ALA A 324 -1.70 18.91 -24.98
CA ALA A 324 -0.70 19.74 -24.29
C ALA A 324 0.32 18.92 -23.52
N LEU A 325 -0.10 17.84 -22.85
CA LEU A 325 0.78 16.93 -22.10
C LEU A 325 1.73 16.14 -23.00
N LEU A 326 1.35 15.85 -24.25
CA LEU A 326 2.15 15.09 -25.22
C LEU A 326 2.92 15.97 -26.20
N HIS A 327 2.89 17.29 -26.03
CA HIS A 327 3.57 18.22 -26.94
C HIS A 327 5.09 17.98 -26.97
N PRO A 328 5.73 17.81 -28.15
CA PRO A 328 7.14 17.45 -28.29
C PRO A 328 8.11 18.40 -27.56
N ASP A 329 7.87 19.71 -27.63
CA ASP A 329 8.73 20.71 -26.97
C ASP A 329 8.65 20.56 -25.45
N ARG A 330 7.44 20.37 -24.90
CA ARG A 330 7.25 20.12 -23.47
C ARG A 330 8.00 18.87 -23.01
N ILE A 331 7.89 17.79 -23.77
CA ILE A 331 8.59 16.52 -23.47
C ILE A 331 10.10 16.74 -23.50
N ARG A 332 10.61 17.43 -24.51
CA ARG A 332 12.03 17.72 -24.66
C ARG A 332 12.56 18.59 -23.51
N GLU A 333 11.86 19.66 -23.16
CA GLU A 333 12.27 20.56 -22.08
C GLU A 333 12.28 19.88 -20.71
N ILE A 334 11.24 19.11 -20.41
CA ILE A 334 11.19 18.34 -19.15
C ILE A 334 12.31 17.30 -19.11
N THR A 335 12.56 16.59 -20.22
CA THR A 335 13.65 15.63 -20.32
C THR A 335 15.00 16.30 -20.09
N GLN A 336 15.24 17.47 -20.73
CA GLN A 336 16.46 18.24 -20.56
C GLN A 336 16.63 18.75 -19.12
N TYR A 337 15.54 19.23 -18.51
CA TYR A 337 15.54 19.64 -17.11
C TYR A 337 15.94 18.49 -16.19
N ILE A 338 15.36 17.31 -16.40
CA ILE A 338 15.69 16.10 -15.61
C ILE A 338 17.18 15.75 -15.78
N LEU A 339 17.68 15.70 -17.01
CA LEU A 339 19.08 15.36 -17.30
C LEU A 339 20.05 16.35 -16.62
N ASN A 340 19.76 17.65 -16.70
CA ASN A 340 20.59 18.69 -16.13
C ASN A 340 20.65 18.64 -14.60
N ASN A 341 19.52 18.29 -13.96
CA ASN A 341 19.39 18.30 -12.50
C ASN A 341 19.56 16.93 -11.83
N PHE A 342 19.63 15.84 -12.62
CA PHE A 342 19.63 14.47 -12.10
C PHE A 342 20.73 14.22 -11.05
N ARG A 343 21.94 14.66 -11.33
CA ARG A 343 23.08 14.46 -10.41
C ARG A 343 22.85 15.13 -9.06
N GLN A 344 22.44 16.40 -9.09
CA GLN A 344 22.19 17.17 -7.88
C GLN A 344 21.02 16.56 -7.07
N LYS A 345 19.90 16.27 -7.71
CA LYS A 345 18.71 15.76 -7.06
C LYS A 345 18.89 14.33 -6.53
N THR A 346 19.77 13.54 -7.13
CA THR A 346 20.08 12.16 -6.70
C THR A 346 21.36 12.05 -5.88
N HIS A 347 21.91 13.18 -5.41
CA HIS A 347 23.11 13.25 -4.56
C HIS A 347 24.33 12.52 -5.16
N ARG A 348 24.60 12.69 -6.45
CA ARG A 348 25.74 12.12 -7.14
C ARG A 348 26.87 13.14 -7.24
N PRO A 349 28.04 12.93 -6.60
CA PRO A 349 29.12 13.90 -6.62
C PRO A 349 29.70 14.12 -8.02
N GLN A 350 29.70 13.07 -8.86
CA GLN A 350 30.17 13.14 -10.25
C GLN A 350 29.44 12.14 -11.14
N ALA A 351 29.57 12.31 -12.46
CA ALA A 351 28.95 11.39 -13.43
C ALA A 351 29.46 9.95 -13.22
N GLY A 352 28.54 8.98 -13.16
CA GLY A 352 28.87 7.57 -12.88
C GLY A 352 29.14 7.26 -11.41
N ALA A 353 29.07 8.23 -10.50
CA ALA A 353 29.16 7.99 -9.06
C ALA A 353 27.85 7.36 -8.52
N LYS A 354 27.97 6.67 -7.39
CA LYS A 354 26.79 6.14 -6.68
C LYS A 354 25.92 7.29 -6.14
N GLY A 355 24.62 7.11 -6.20
CA GLY A 355 23.62 8.03 -5.67
C GLY A 355 22.27 7.35 -5.65
N PHE A 356 21.22 8.11 -5.39
CA PHE A 356 19.86 7.59 -5.37
C PHE A 356 19.33 7.32 -6.78
N ASN A 357 18.39 6.39 -6.90
CA ASN A 357 17.58 6.22 -8.10
C ASN A 357 16.50 7.30 -8.14
N ALA A 358 15.98 7.57 -9.32
CA ALA A 358 14.82 8.41 -9.51
C ALA A 358 13.69 7.62 -10.16
N MET A 359 12.46 7.94 -9.80
CA MET A 359 11.25 7.45 -10.46
C MET A 359 10.55 8.63 -11.10
N PHE A 360 10.28 8.53 -12.39
CA PHE A 360 9.56 9.53 -13.16
C PHE A 360 8.20 8.96 -13.56
N ALA A 361 7.14 9.48 -12.96
CA ALA A 361 5.77 9.11 -13.27
C ALA A 361 5.22 10.02 -14.36
N VAL A 362 4.55 9.43 -15.33
CA VAL A 362 3.95 10.14 -16.49
C VAL A 362 2.47 9.81 -16.60
N SER A 363 1.73 10.63 -17.35
CA SER A 363 0.26 10.59 -17.41
C SER A 363 -0.32 9.40 -18.19
N SER A 364 0.46 8.82 -19.12
CA SER A 364 -0.01 7.75 -20.00
C SER A 364 1.13 6.91 -20.54
N VAL A 365 0.81 5.77 -21.16
CA VAL A 365 1.77 4.94 -21.88
C VAL A 365 2.37 5.69 -23.07
N ASP A 366 1.57 6.47 -23.81
CA ASP A 366 2.05 7.31 -24.90
C ASP A 366 3.08 8.34 -24.43
N ALA A 367 2.79 8.99 -23.29
CA ALA A 367 3.76 9.87 -22.64
C ALA A 367 5.05 9.12 -22.28
N ALA A 368 4.94 7.90 -21.73
CA ALA A 368 6.10 7.08 -21.38
C ALA A 368 6.97 6.76 -22.60
N LYS A 369 6.36 6.41 -23.76
CA LYS A 369 7.07 6.21 -25.02
C LYS A 369 7.85 7.46 -25.45
N LEU A 370 7.16 8.61 -25.52
CA LEU A 370 7.75 9.86 -25.97
C LEU A 370 8.89 10.33 -25.06
N TYR A 371 8.73 10.25 -23.75
CA TYR A 371 9.80 10.57 -22.81
C TYR A 371 10.97 9.60 -22.94
N TYR A 372 10.72 8.30 -23.07
CA TYR A 372 11.77 7.29 -23.24
C TYR A 372 12.63 7.59 -24.47
N GLU A 373 12.00 7.86 -25.60
CA GLU A 373 12.69 8.23 -26.85
C GLU A 373 13.44 9.56 -26.70
N SER A 374 12.84 10.55 -26.04
CA SER A 374 13.49 11.84 -25.77
C SER A 374 14.75 11.66 -24.92
N PHE A 375 14.70 10.82 -23.88
CA PHE A 375 15.89 10.47 -23.09
C PHE A 375 16.97 9.80 -23.93
N LYS A 376 16.62 8.88 -24.82
CA LYS A 376 17.59 8.23 -25.75
C LYS A 376 18.21 9.26 -26.69
N ALA A 377 17.40 10.12 -27.30
CA ALA A 377 17.86 11.11 -28.27
C ALA A 377 18.81 12.14 -27.63
N LEU A 378 18.45 12.70 -26.49
CA LEU A 378 19.25 13.72 -25.80
C LEU A 378 20.55 13.18 -25.18
N GLN A 379 20.65 11.87 -24.98
CA GLN A 379 21.86 11.23 -24.42
C GLN A 379 22.72 10.54 -25.48
N LYS A 380 22.35 10.58 -26.76
CA LYS A 380 23.04 9.85 -27.85
C LYS A 380 24.55 10.10 -27.88
N ASN A 381 24.97 11.32 -27.60
CA ASN A 381 26.38 11.74 -27.63
C ASN A 381 27.00 11.86 -26.22
N SER A 382 26.39 11.29 -25.21
CA SER A 382 26.91 11.33 -23.84
C SER A 382 27.87 10.20 -23.58
N ASP A 383 29.06 10.49 -23.07
CA ASP A 383 30.04 9.49 -22.65
C ASP A 383 29.55 8.59 -21.52
N LYS A 384 28.64 9.09 -20.70
CA LYS A 384 28.07 8.39 -19.53
C LYS A 384 26.55 8.61 -19.45
N PRO A 385 25.78 8.00 -20.35
CA PRO A 385 24.33 8.17 -20.37
C PRO A 385 23.70 7.55 -19.11
N LEU A 386 22.62 8.17 -18.64
CA LEU A 386 21.79 7.58 -17.60
C LEU A 386 21.08 6.34 -18.16
N LYS A 387 21.02 5.29 -17.35
CA LYS A 387 20.24 4.09 -17.68
C LYS A 387 18.77 4.35 -17.37
N VAL A 388 18.02 4.65 -18.40
CA VAL A 388 16.58 4.86 -18.33
C VAL A 388 15.90 3.53 -18.62
N VAL A 389 14.98 3.14 -17.76
CA VAL A 389 14.19 1.91 -17.88
C VAL A 389 12.72 2.26 -17.66
N THR A 390 11.82 1.53 -18.28
CA THR A 390 10.39 1.81 -18.20
C THR A 390 9.62 0.64 -17.62
N ILE A 391 8.56 0.99 -16.91
CA ILE A 391 7.53 0.06 -16.42
C ILE A 391 6.18 0.70 -16.70
N PHE A 392 5.26 -0.07 -17.23
CA PHE A 392 3.87 0.32 -17.31
C PHE A 392 2.98 -0.91 -17.17
N SER A 393 1.79 -0.71 -16.59
CA SER A 393 0.78 -1.75 -16.49
C SER A 393 -0.18 -1.63 -17.67
N PHE A 394 -0.74 -2.77 -18.05
CA PHE A 394 -1.73 -2.82 -19.12
C PHE A 394 -3.10 -3.00 -18.49
N ALA A 395 -3.92 -1.97 -18.61
CA ALA A 395 -5.35 -2.12 -18.70
C ALA A 395 -5.69 -1.85 -20.15
N ALA A 396 -6.53 -2.64 -20.75
CA ALA A 396 -7.09 -2.33 -22.05
C ALA A 396 -7.86 -1.00 -21.91
N ASN A 397 -7.23 0.10 -22.28
CA ASN A 397 -7.90 1.37 -22.47
C ASN A 397 -8.55 1.32 -23.86
N GLU A 398 -9.61 0.55 -24.00
CA GLU A 398 -10.60 0.86 -25.00
C GLU A 398 -11.38 2.05 -24.47
N GLU A 399 -11.43 3.10 -25.27
CA GLU A 399 -12.31 4.25 -25.11
C GLU A 399 -13.74 3.77 -24.97
N GLN A 400 -14.16 3.49 -23.75
CA GLN A 400 -15.55 3.41 -23.40
C GLN A 400 -15.80 4.42 -22.31
N ASP A 401 -16.74 5.34 -22.61
CA ASP A 401 -17.34 6.31 -21.70
C ASP A 401 -17.97 5.62 -20.48
N ALA A 402 -17.16 5.01 -19.63
CA ALA A 402 -17.60 4.42 -18.37
C ALA A 402 -16.88 5.15 -17.24
N VAL A 403 -17.47 6.26 -16.86
CA VAL A 403 -17.26 6.85 -15.53
C VAL A 403 -17.58 5.75 -14.52
N GLY A 404 -16.54 5.10 -13.96
CA GLY A 404 -16.68 4.25 -12.79
C GLY A 404 -16.24 2.79 -12.89
N ASP A 405 -15.70 2.31 -14.01
CA ASP A 405 -15.12 0.97 -14.03
C ASP A 405 -13.65 1.01 -13.58
N ILE A 406 -13.39 0.29 -12.49
CA ILE A 406 -12.06 0.01 -12.00
C ILE A 406 -11.35 -0.79 -13.08
N LEU A 407 -10.38 -0.14 -13.72
CA LEU A 407 -9.51 -0.77 -14.70
C LEU A 407 -8.79 -1.94 -14.04
N ASP A 408 -9.05 -3.14 -14.51
CA ASP A 408 -8.31 -4.34 -14.14
C ASP A 408 -6.89 -4.20 -14.69
N GLU A 409 -5.94 -3.74 -13.86
CA GLU A 409 -4.51 -3.73 -14.20
C GLU A 409 -3.99 -5.18 -14.22
N SER A 410 -4.53 -6.02 -15.08
CA SER A 410 -3.98 -7.33 -15.35
C SER A 410 -2.72 -7.16 -16.20
N PHE A 411 -1.61 -7.77 -15.76
CA PHE A 411 -0.38 -7.89 -16.55
C PHE A 411 -0.53 -8.91 -17.70
N GLU A 412 -1.68 -8.97 -18.34
CA GLU A 412 -1.89 -9.87 -19.47
C GLU A 412 -1.40 -9.22 -20.75
N ILE A 413 -0.21 -9.63 -21.17
CA ILE A 413 0.45 -9.20 -22.42
C ILE A 413 -0.43 -9.48 -23.65
N SER A 414 -1.35 -10.44 -23.55
CA SER A 414 -2.31 -10.79 -24.60
C SER A 414 -3.30 -9.66 -24.92
N ALA A 415 -3.55 -8.76 -24.01
CA ALA A 415 -4.47 -7.62 -24.17
C ALA A 415 -3.80 -6.33 -24.68
N MET A 416 -2.51 -6.37 -24.98
CA MET A 416 -1.76 -5.20 -25.48
C MET A 416 -2.02 -4.91 -26.96
N ASP A 417 -2.11 -3.61 -27.28
CA ASP A 417 -1.98 -3.20 -28.68
C ASP A 417 -0.56 -3.50 -29.23
N SER A 418 -0.46 -3.67 -30.54
CA SER A 418 0.82 -4.00 -31.22
C SER A 418 1.90 -2.94 -30.94
N SER A 419 1.57 -1.67 -30.94
CA SER A 419 2.51 -0.55 -30.72
C SER A 419 3.07 -0.53 -29.29
N ALA A 420 2.25 -0.79 -28.29
CA ALA A 420 2.73 -0.90 -26.90
C ALA A 420 3.62 -2.13 -26.69
N LYS A 421 3.31 -3.24 -27.38
CA LYS A 421 4.10 -4.47 -27.33
C LYS A 421 5.47 -4.30 -27.99
N GLU A 422 5.53 -3.63 -29.13
CA GLU A 422 6.78 -3.28 -29.81
C GLU A 422 7.66 -2.36 -28.96
N PHE A 423 7.07 -1.33 -28.36
CA PHE A 423 7.77 -0.44 -27.46
C PHE A 423 8.33 -1.18 -26.23
N LEU A 424 7.54 -2.04 -25.60
CA LEU A 424 8.00 -2.84 -24.47
C LEU A 424 9.13 -3.79 -24.87
N SER A 425 9.04 -4.40 -26.05
CA SER A 425 10.09 -5.27 -26.60
C SER A 425 11.40 -4.50 -26.77
N ALA A 426 11.37 -3.30 -27.34
CA ALA A 426 12.53 -2.45 -27.49
C ALA A 426 13.11 -2.02 -26.14
N ALA A 427 12.26 -1.64 -25.20
CA ALA A 427 12.70 -1.24 -23.85
C ALA A 427 13.34 -2.42 -23.06
N ILE A 428 12.80 -3.63 -23.20
CA ILE A 428 13.39 -4.84 -22.59
C ILE A 428 14.71 -5.20 -23.27
N ALA A 429 14.84 -5.03 -24.57
CA ALA A 429 16.11 -5.22 -25.28
C ALA A 429 17.19 -4.26 -24.78
N ASP A 430 16.86 -2.97 -24.62
CA ASP A 430 17.77 -1.99 -24.03
C ASP A 430 18.14 -2.38 -22.57
N TYR A 431 17.18 -2.84 -21.78
CA TYR A 431 17.43 -3.32 -20.43
C TYR A 431 18.39 -4.51 -20.41
N ASN A 432 18.15 -5.49 -21.28
CA ASN A 432 19.03 -6.65 -21.42
C ASN A 432 20.46 -6.23 -21.76
N ALA A 433 20.62 -5.25 -22.67
CA ALA A 433 21.93 -4.70 -23.01
C ALA A 433 22.59 -3.99 -21.82
N PHE A 434 21.84 -3.18 -21.05
CA PHE A 434 22.36 -2.46 -19.88
C PHE A 434 22.81 -3.40 -18.76
N PHE A 435 22.06 -4.45 -18.49
CA PHE A 435 22.24 -5.29 -17.30
C PHE A 435 22.76 -6.69 -17.62
N LYS A 436 22.98 -7.01 -18.88
CA LYS A 436 23.43 -8.34 -19.36
C LYS A 436 22.47 -9.46 -18.93
N THR A 437 21.19 -9.20 -19.12
CA THR A 437 20.07 -10.11 -18.85
C THR A 437 19.51 -10.65 -20.17
N ASN A 438 18.56 -11.57 -20.11
CA ASN A 438 17.92 -12.16 -21.29
C ASN A 438 16.41 -12.35 -21.02
N PHE A 439 15.71 -11.24 -20.81
CA PHE A 439 14.26 -11.26 -20.64
C PHE A 439 13.56 -11.11 -21.98
N SER A 440 12.38 -11.71 -22.09
CA SER A 440 11.51 -11.68 -23.27
C SER A 440 10.19 -10.98 -22.96
N VAL A 441 9.41 -10.69 -23.99
CA VAL A 441 8.10 -10.02 -23.88
C VAL A 441 6.95 -11.01 -23.62
N ASP A 442 7.24 -12.31 -23.54
CA ASP A 442 6.23 -13.29 -23.11
C ASP A 442 5.87 -13.12 -21.61
N SER A 443 4.75 -13.70 -21.19
CA SER A 443 4.23 -13.52 -19.84
C SER A 443 5.23 -13.86 -18.74
N ASN A 444 6.04 -14.91 -18.91
CA ASN A 444 7.06 -15.31 -17.94
C ASN A 444 8.28 -14.39 -17.99
N GLY A 445 8.73 -14.04 -19.18
CA GLY A 445 9.86 -13.12 -19.39
C GLY A 445 9.59 -11.74 -18.83
N PHE A 446 8.38 -11.21 -19.05
CA PHE A 446 7.96 -9.92 -18.51
C PHE A 446 7.88 -9.93 -16.98
N GLN A 447 7.33 -10.98 -16.38
CA GLN A 447 7.28 -11.08 -14.91
C GLN A 447 8.69 -11.14 -14.30
N ASN A 448 9.62 -11.84 -14.96
CA ASN A 448 11.00 -11.89 -14.52
C ASN A 448 11.71 -10.54 -14.69
N TYR A 449 11.48 -9.83 -15.78
CA TYR A 449 11.92 -8.46 -16.00
C TYR A 449 11.40 -7.52 -14.90
N TYR A 450 10.09 -7.53 -14.62
CA TYR A 450 9.48 -6.71 -13.58
C TYR A 450 10.06 -7.01 -12.20
N ARG A 451 10.25 -8.28 -11.89
CA ARG A 451 10.83 -8.73 -10.61
C ARG A 451 12.29 -8.28 -10.44
N ASP A 452 13.09 -8.41 -11.49
CA ASP A 452 14.50 -7.97 -11.49
C ASP A 452 14.60 -6.46 -11.36
N LEU A 453 13.82 -5.71 -12.15
CA LEU A 453 13.78 -4.25 -12.08
C LEU A 453 13.32 -3.76 -10.70
N SER A 454 12.24 -4.31 -10.15
CA SER A 454 11.76 -3.98 -8.80
C SER A 454 12.81 -4.24 -7.74
N LYS A 455 13.55 -5.33 -7.85
CA LYS A 455 14.69 -5.64 -6.96
C LYS A 455 15.80 -4.61 -7.07
N ARG A 456 16.16 -4.19 -8.29
CA ARG A 456 17.19 -3.17 -8.52
C ARG A 456 16.78 -1.81 -7.99
N VAL A 457 15.52 -1.40 -8.18
CA VAL A 457 15.00 -0.16 -7.62
C VAL A 457 15.10 -0.16 -6.10
N LYS A 458 14.66 -1.24 -5.44
CA LYS A 458 14.71 -1.39 -3.98
C LYS A 458 16.13 -1.45 -3.42
N SER A 459 17.06 -2.05 -4.14
CA SER A 459 18.47 -2.17 -3.71
C SER A 459 19.33 -0.98 -4.14
N GLN A 460 18.76 0.02 -4.82
CA GLN A 460 19.48 1.13 -5.45
C GLN A 460 20.58 0.66 -6.42
N ASP A 461 20.35 -0.43 -7.11
CA ASP A 461 21.35 -1.19 -7.88
C ASP A 461 21.14 -1.06 -9.40
N ILE A 462 20.45 -0.02 -9.87
CA ILE A 462 20.21 0.22 -11.31
C ILE A 462 21.54 0.42 -12.08
N GLU A 463 22.62 0.73 -11.40
CA GLU A 463 23.92 0.92 -12.03
C GLU A 463 24.88 -0.29 -11.94
N ARG A 464 24.53 -1.35 -11.23
CA ARG A 464 25.39 -2.52 -11.08
C ARG A 464 25.08 -3.59 -12.11
N SER A 465 26.06 -3.93 -12.93
CA SER A 465 26.05 -5.20 -13.65
C SER A 465 26.16 -6.37 -12.66
N HIS A 466 25.53 -7.49 -12.96
CA HIS A 466 25.38 -8.69 -12.10
C HIS A 466 26.68 -9.42 -11.67
N LYS A 467 27.84 -8.78 -11.62
CA LYS A 467 29.06 -9.41 -11.12
C LYS A 467 29.64 -8.66 -9.93
N LYS A 468 29.10 -8.95 -8.75
CA LYS A 468 29.89 -9.20 -7.52
C LYS A 468 28.96 -9.72 -6.43
N ARG A 469 28.99 -11.03 -6.21
CA ARG A 469 28.60 -11.66 -4.94
C ARG A 469 29.28 -10.90 -3.81
N TRP A 470 28.51 -10.33 -2.93
CA TRP A 470 29.03 -9.81 -1.68
C TRP A 470 29.62 -10.96 -0.88
N LYS A 471 30.94 -11.05 -0.81
CA LYS A 471 31.60 -11.72 0.30
C LYS A 471 31.37 -10.82 1.52
N ASN A 472 30.71 -11.38 2.52
CA ASN A 472 30.55 -10.80 3.84
C ASN A 472 31.95 -10.31 4.32
N LYS A 473 32.06 -9.02 4.61
CA LYS A 473 33.02 -8.51 5.57
C LYS A 473 32.23 -8.11 6.81
N PRO A 474 32.57 -8.65 7.98
CA PRO A 474 31.99 -8.20 9.24
C PRO A 474 32.59 -6.82 9.57
N ILE A 475 31.74 -5.91 9.98
CA ILE A 475 32.07 -4.78 10.84
C ILE A 475 31.36 -4.98 12.14
#